data_e784474a3df6e20b652e147713226aa9
#
_entry.id   e784474a3df6e20b652e147713226aa9
#
_cell.length_a   1.000
_cell.length_b   1.000
_cell.length_c   1.000
_cell.angle_alpha   90.00
_cell.angle_beta   90.00
_cell.angle_gamma   90.00
#
_symmetry.space_group_name_H-M   'P 1'
#
loop_
_entity.id
_entity.type
_entity.pdbx_description
1 polymer ?
#
loop_
_entity_poly.entity_id
_entity_poly.type
_entity_poly.pdbx_seq_one_letter_code
_entity_poly.pdbx_strand_id
1 'polypeptide(L)'
;ITGTKGKTTTTYMIKSILEETGHKVGLIGTIEAIIGDKKIPSCNTTPESYTIHKYFAEMVEAGCDCVVMEVSSQGLMLHRTAGIPFEIGIFTNLGRDHIGPNEHKDFDDYKRCKGLLFKQCKLGIANVDDKYFKDVFKGSTCKIETFGFSPEADLRAEDAKLVGGKGYLGISYHLRGLLD
;
A
#
# COMPACT_ATOMS: atom_id res chain seq x y z
N ILE A 1 0.53 1.66 1.66
CA ILE A 1 0.49 0.37 0.93
C ILE A 1 1.82 -0.32 1.12
N THR A 2 1.81 -1.59 1.54
CA THR A 2 3.01 -2.42 1.67
C THR A 2 2.87 -3.73 0.88
N GLY A 3 3.99 -4.39 0.59
CA GLY A 3 4.09 -5.65 -0.13
C GLY A 3 5.42 -5.78 -0.87
N THR A 4 5.69 -6.93 -1.46
CA THR A 4 6.91 -7.10 -2.28
C THR A 4 6.73 -6.41 -3.62
N LYS A 5 5.65 -6.68 -4.32
CA LYS A 5 5.32 -6.14 -5.65
C LYS A 5 3.95 -5.43 -5.63
N GLY A 6 3.73 -4.57 -6.62
CA GLY A 6 2.44 -3.91 -6.83
C GLY A 6 2.19 -2.65 -6.02
N LYS A 7 3.06 -2.26 -5.08
CA LYS A 7 2.89 -1.04 -4.28
C LYS A 7 2.64 0.19 -5.16
N THR A 8 3.56 0.50 -6.05
CA THR A 8 3.51 1.68 -6.93
C THR A 8 2.23 1.69 -7.77
N THR A 9 1.93 0.59 -8.46
CA THR A 9 0.73 0.48 -9.28
C THR A 9 -0.53 0.73 -8.45
N THR A 10 -0.67 0.05 -7.30
CA THR A 10 -1.83 0.21 -6.40
C THR A 10 -1.93 1.65 -5.87
N THR A 11 -0.80 2.27 -5.53
CA THR A 11 -0.76 3.66 -5.05
C THR A 11 -1.29 4.64 -6.09
N TYR A 12 -0.86 4.51 -7.34
CA TYR A 12 -1.34 5.38 -8.43
C TYR A 12 -2.81 5.11 -8.78
N MET A 13 -3.26 3.84 -8.77
CA MET A 13 -4.67 3.49 -8.99
C MET A 13 -5.57 4.11 -7.92
N ILE A 14 -5.22 3.96 -6.64
CA ILE A 14 -5.99 4.55 -5.54
C ILE A 14 -6.01 6.07 -5.64
N LYS A 15 -4.85 6.69 -5.92
CA LYS A 15 -4.78 8.15 -6.15
C LYS A 15 -5.78 8.57 -7.23
N SER A 16 -5.75 7.91 -8.39
CA SER A 16 -6.63 8.23 -9.51
C SER A 16 -8.12 8.08 -9.14
N ILE A 17 -8.50 7.01 -8.42
CA ILE A 17 -9.88 6.78 -7.98
C ILE A 17 -10.33 7.90 -7.02
N LEU A 18 -9.49 8.28 -6.06
CA LEU A 18 -9.82 9.33 -5.11
C LEU A 18 -9.94 10.69 -5.80
N GLU A 19 -9.09 10.99 -6.78
CA GLU A 19 -9.18 12.23 -7.56
C GLU A 19 -10.47 12.30 -8.40
N GLU A 20 -10.89 11.18 -9.01
CA GLU A 20 -12.17 11.11 -9.72
C GLU A 20 -13.39 11.32 -8.81
N THR A 21 -13.24 11.06 -7.51
CA THR A 21 -14.28 11.35 -6.50
C THR A 21 -14.18 12.74 -5.90
N GLY A 22 -13.28 13.59 -6.42
CA GLY A 22 -13.16 15.01 -6.06
C GLY A 22 -12.16 15.31 -4.94
N HIS A 23 -11.38 14.31 -4.50
CA HIS A 23 -10.32 14.52 -3.51
C HIS A 23 -9.07 15.13 -4.15
N LYS A 24 -8.36 15.96 -3.38
CA LYS A 24 -7.02 16.43 -3.76
C LYS A 24 -5.96 15.58 -3.07
N VAL A 25 -5.32 14.71 -3.84
CA VAL A 25 -4.53 13.60 -3.30
C VAL A 25 -3.03 13.86 -3.39
N GLY A 26 -2.34 13.84 -2.25
CA GLY A 26 -0.89 13.73 -2.19
C GLY A 26 -0.42 12.29 -2.44
N LEU A 27 0.80 12.12 -2.97
CA LEU A 27 1.41 10.81 -3.17
C LEU A 27 2.85 10.81 -2.68
N ILE A 28 3.26 9.74 -2.00
CA ILE A 28 4.67 9.47 -1.67
C ILE A 28 4.99 8.04 -2.11
N GLY A 29 5.92 7.88 -3.03
CA GLY A 29 6.22 6.56 -3.57
C GLY A 29 7.59 6.42 -4.21
N THR A 30 7.82 5.28 -4.83
CA THR A 30 9.10 4.88 -5.43
C THR A 30 9.52 5.79 -6.58
N ILE A 31 8.57 6.28 -7.37
CA ILE A 31 8.87 7.12 -8.55
C ILE A 31 9.07 8.57 -8.13
N GLU A 32 8.10 9.09 -7.40
CA GLU A 32 8.05 10.52 -7.06
C GLU A 32 7.19 10.77 -5.81
N ALA A 33 7.32 11.94 -5.22
CA ALA A 33 6.30 12.53 -4.36
C ALA A 33 5.52 13.57 -5.17
N ILE A 34 4.19 13.57 -5.01
CA ILE A 34 3.26 14.52 -5.67
C ILE A 34 2.61 15.37 -4.59
N ILE A 35 2.80 16.68 -4.66
CA ILE A 35 2.30 17.66 -3.68
C ILE A 35 1.54 18.75 -4.46
N GLY A 36 0.21 18.65 -4.56
CA GLY A 36 -0.54 19.45 -5.49
C GLY A 36 -0.05 19.24 -6.93
N ASP A 37 0.40 20.31 -7.60
CA ASP A 37 0.95 20.23 -8.95
C ASP A 37 2.45 19.94 -9.00
N LYS A 38 3.12 19.97 -7.84
CA LYS A 38 4.56 19.75 -7.73
C LYS A 38 4.90 18.27 -7.71
N LYS A 39 5.86 17.86 -8.56
CA LYS A 39 6.42 16.51 -8.60
C LYS A 39 7.89 16.53 -8.19
N ILE A 40 8.24 15.68 -7.25
CA ILE A 40 9.60 15.58 -6.69
C ILE A 40 10.08 14.15 -6.91
N PRO A 41 11.12 13.92 -7.74
CA PRO A 41 11.69 12.58 -7.91
C PRO A 41 12.11 11.98 -6.56
N SER A 42 11.79 10.71 -6.35
CA SER A 42 12.09 10.01 -5.10
C SER A 42 13.50 9.41 -5.10
N CYS A 43 14.21 9.55 -3.99
CA CYS A 43 15.45 8.82 -3.73
C CYS A 43 15.16 7.46 -3.05
N ASN A 44 14.08 7.37 -2.31
CA ASN A 44 13.66 6.18 -1.55
C ASN A 44 12.15 5.99 -1.65
N THR A 45 11.69 4.74 -1.75
CA THR A 45 10.25 4.39 -1.74
C THR A 45 9.53 5.02 -0.55
N THR A 46 10.17 5.00 0.63
CA THR A 46 9.69 5.60 1.87
C THR A 46 10.78 6.53 2.36
N PRO A 47 10.61 7.86 2.24
CA PRO A 47 11.61 8.83 2.68
C PRO A 47 11.90 8.78 4.18
N GLU A 48 12.92 9.49 4.62
CA GLU A 48 13.21 9.70 6.05
C GLU A 48 12.06 10.45 6.74
N SER A 49 11.88 10.22 8.05
CA SER A 49 10.76 10.76 8.82
C SER A 49 10.58 12.27 8.66
N TYR A 50 11.67 13.03 8.75
CA TYR A 50 11.66 14.49 8.54
C TYR A 50 11.07 14.85 7.17
N THR A 51 11.50 14.16 6.12
CA THR A 51 11.05 14.42 4.74
C THR A 51 9.57 14.08 4.57
N ILE A 52 9.09 12.98 5.19
CA ILE A 52 7.68 12.61 5.16
C ILE A 52 6.83 13.72 5.80
N HIS A 53 7.19 14.18 7.01
CA HIS A 53 6.45 15.24 7.70
C HIS A 53 6.52 16.58 6.97
N LYS A 54 7.67 16.91 6.36
CA LYS A 54 7.80 18.08 5.49
C LYS A 54 6.82 17.99 4.30
N TYR A 55 6.76 16.84 3.63
CA TYR A 55 5.83 16.64 2.51
C TYR A 55 4.37 16.73 2.98
N PHE A 56 4.02 16.20 4.14
CA PHE A 56 2.68 16.35 4.69
C PHE A 56 2.32 17.82 4.94
N ALA A 57 3.23 18.62 5.49
CA ALA A 57 3.00 20.04 5.68
C ALA A 57 2.80 20.76 4.33
N GLU A 58 3.67 20.53 3.35
CA GLU A 58 3.52 21.09 2.00
C GLU A 58 2.21 20.61 1.32
N MET A 59 1.76 19.36 1.55
CA MET A 59 0.49 18.85 1.03
C MET A 59 -0.71 19.56 1.65
N VAL A 60 -0.67 19.83 2.94
CA VAL A 60 -1.73 20.64 3.63
C VAL A 60 -1.77 22.04 3.05
N GLU A 61 -0.63 22.71 2.89
CA GLU A 61 -0.54 24.05 2.28
C GLU A 61 -1.05 24.05 0.83
N ALA A 62 -0.80 22.96 0.08
CA ALA A 62 -1.31 22.77 -1.28
C ALA A 62 -2.81 22.42 -1.31
N GLY A 63 -3.47 22.23 -0.15
CA GLY A 63 -4.88 21.87 -0.04
C GLY A 63 -5.18 20.41 -0.35
N CYS A 64 -4.21 19.50 -0.21
CA CYS A 64 -4.49 18.07 -0.25
C CYS A 64 -5.27 17.65 1.00
N ASP A 65 -6.31 16.86 0.83
CA ASP A 65 -7.17 16.33 1.90
C ASP A 65 -6.84 14.89 2.27
N CYS A 66 -6.09 14.19 1.44
CA CYS A 66 -5.59 12.85 1.72
C CYS A 66 -4.23 12.58 1.05
N VAL A 67 -3.57 11.53 1.52
CA VAL A 67 -2.26 11.07 1.01
C VAL A 67 -2.30 9.57 0.79
N VAL A 68 -1.81 9.13 -0.37
CA VAL A 68 -1.54 7.70 -0.64
C VAL A 68 -0.04 7.47 -0.63
N MET A 69 0.43 6.51 0.17
CA MET A 69 1.86 6.33 0.41
C MET A 69 2.30 4.87 0.25
N GLU A 70 3.42 4.68 -0.45
CA GLU A 70 4.14 3.40 -0.42
C GLU A 70 4.96 3.29 0.86
N VAL A 71 4.79 2.17 1.59
CA VAL A 71 5.53 1.90 2.82
C VAL A 71 6.35 0.63 2.66
N SER A 72 7.66 0.81 2.50
CA SER A 72 8.62 -0.29 2.37
C SER A 72 8.88 -0.97 3.72
N SER A 73 9.26 -2.24 3.69
CA SER A 73 9.67 -2.96 4.89
C SER A 73 10.89 -2.33 5.58
N GLN A 74 11.82 -1.78 4.80
CA GLN A 74 12.98 -1.06 5.31
C GLN A 74 12.57 0.26 5.98
N GLY A 75 11.61 1.00 5.39
CA GLY A 75 11.06 2.21 6.02
C GLY A 75 10.39 1.91 7.36
N LEU A 76 9.69 0.77 7.47
CA LEU A 76 9.11 0.30 8.73
C LEU A 76 10.18 -0.17 9.72
N MET A 77 11.19 -0.91 9.26
CA MET A 77 12.32 -1.36 10.08
C MET A 77 13.08 -0.19 10.70
N LEU A 78 13.28 0.86 9.92
CA LEU A 78 13.99 2.08 10.34
C LEU A 78 13.07 3.12 11.01
N HIS A 79 11.84 2.74 11.33
CA HIS A 79 10.86 3.61 12.01
C HIS A 79 10.56 4.93 11.28
N ARG A 80 10.74 5.00 9.96
CA ARG A 80 10.51 6.22 9.18
C ARG A 80 9.06 6.69 9.22
N THR A 81 8.11 5.79 9.48
CA THR A 81 6.68 6.09 9.60
C THR A 81 6.19 6.06 11.05
N ALA A 82 7.08 6.02 12.04
CA ALA A 82 6.68 5.98 13.45
C ALA A 82 5.84 7.20 13.82
N GLY A 83 4.72 6.96 14.52
CA GLY A 83 3.80 8.03 14.95
C GLY A 83 2.84 8.53 13.88
N ILE A 84 2.89 8.00 12.64
CA ILE A 84 1.91 8.34 11.60
C ILE A 84 0.70 7.41 11.76
N PRO A 85 -0.49 7.92 12.12
CA PRO A 85 -1.71 7.13 12.18
C PRO A 85 -2.30 6.99 10.78
N PHE A 86 -2.13 5.82 10.14
CA PHE A 86 -2.77 5.56 8.86
C PHE A 86 -4.24 5.19 9.06
N GLU A 87 -5.14 5.74 8.24
CA GLU A 87 -6.54 5.32 8.21
C GLU A 87 -6.63 3.88 7.68
N ILE A 88 -5.96 3.61 6.57
CA ILE A 88 -5.98 2.32 5.88
C ILE A 88 -4.56 1.86 5.59
N GLY A 89 -4.25 0.61 5.93
CA GLY A 89 -3.06 -0.10 5.54
C GLY A 89 -3.40 -1.22 4.55
N ILE A 90 -2.70 -1.32 3.41
CA ILE A 90 -2.99 -2.34 2.39
C ILE A 90 -1.79 -3.26 2.23
N PHE A 91 -2.03 -4.57 2.28
CA PHE A 91 -1.07 -5.63 2.00
C PHE A 91 -1.35 -6.27 0.65
N THR A 92 -0.42 -6.14 -0.29
CA THR A 92 -0.58 -6.69 -1.64
C THR A 92 -0.10 -8.13 -1.75
N ASN A 93 1.14 -8.41 -1.39
CA ASN A 93 1.76 -9.74 -1.47
C ASN A 93 3.12 -9.79 -0.76
N LEU A 94 3.63 -11.01 -0.55
CA LEU A 94 4.97 -11.25 -0.02
C LEU A 94 5.72 -12.33 -0.79
N GLY A 95 6.86 -11.97 -1.38
CA GLY A 95 7.83 -12.87 -1.95
C GLY A 95 9.20 -12.73 -1.30
N ARG A 96 10.12 -13.64 -1.54
CA ARG A 96 11.51 -13.49 -1.07
C ARG A 96 12.19 -12.37 -1.83
N ASP A 97 12.54 -11.33 -1.11
CA ASP A 97 13.21 -10.13 -1.63
C ASP A 97 13.84 -9.39 -0.43
N HIS A 98 14.77 -8.46 -0.69
CA HIS A 98 15.35 -7.60 0.34
C HIS A 98 15.96 -8.34 1.54
N ILE A 99 16.68 -9.45 1.30
CA ILE A 99 17.43 -10.20 2.32
C ILE A 99 18.91 -10.11 2.01
N GLY A 100 19.69 -9.48 2.87
CA GLY A 100 21.11 -9.27 2.65
C GLY A 100 21.79 -8.43 3.73
N PRO A 101 23.11 -8.18 3.61
CA PRO A 101 23.89 -7.53 4.65
C PRO A 101 23.42 -6.12 5.07
N ASN A 102 22.79 -5.38 4.15
CA ASN A 102 22.28 -4.02 4.39
C ASN A 102 20.76 -3.95 4.31
N GLU A 103 20.09 -5.09 4.39
CA GLU A 103 18.65 -5.24 4.28
C GLU A 103 18.11 -6.02 5.49
N HIS A 104 17.06 -6.84 5.30
CA HIS A 104 16.57 -7.72 6.35
C HIS A 104 17.53 -8.89 6.58
N LYS A 105 17.74 -9.25 7.85
CA LYS A 105 18.63 -10.37 8.22
C LYS A 105 18.14 -11.72 7.68
N ASP A 106 16.82 -11.90 7.59
CA ASP A 106 16.16 -13.10 7.11
C ASP A 106 14.72 -12.79 6.65
N PHE A 107 14.06 -13.82 6.12
CA PHE A 107 12.70 -13.69 5.61
C PHE A 107 11.66 -13.44 6.71
N ASP A 108 11.90 -13.94 7.92
CA ASP A 108 10.99 -13.72 9.05
C ASP A 108 11.06 -12.28 9.54
N ASP A 109 12.24 -11.69 9.56
CA ASP A 109 12.40 -10.27 9.85
C ASP A 109 11.73 -9.40 8.77
N TYR A 110 11.85 -9.76 7.49
CA TYR A 110 11.17 -9.09 6.39
C TYR A 110 9.64 -9.11 6.55
N LYS A 111 9.04 -10.30 6.87
CA LYS A 111 7.61 -10.45 7.17
C LYS A 111 7.21 -9.58 8.37
N ARG A 112 7.95 -9.71 9.47
CA ARG A 112 7.71 -8.97 10.70
C ARG A 112 7.70 -7.46 10.47
N CYS A 113 8.67 -6.96 9.71
CA CYS A 113 8.76 -5.53 9.41
C CYS A 113 7.56 -5.03 8.61
N LYS A 114 7.08 -5.77 7.60
CA LYS A 114 5.85 -5.38 6.89
C LYS A 114 4.62 -5.36 7.80
N GLY A 115 4.54 -6.27 8.77
CA GLY A 115 3.48 -6.32 9.76
C GLY A 115 3.40 -5.08 10.66
N LEU A 116 4.48 -4.31 10.78
CA LEU A 116 4.49 -3.08 11.60
C LEU A 116 3.50 -2.02 11.08
N LEU A 117 3.20 -2.00 9.78
CA LEU A 117 2.18 -1.10 9.23
C LEU A 117 0.82 -1.32 9.88
N PHE A 118 0.45 -2.58 10.13
CA PHE A 118 -0.87 -2.96 10.67
C PHE A 118 -1.01 -2.75 12.19
N LYS A 119 0.04 -2.20 12.81
CA LYS A 119 0.01 -1.65 14.18
C LYS A 119 -0.15 -0.13 14.18
N GLN A 120 -0.13 0.50 13.01
CA GLN A 120 -0.19 1.96 12.83
C GLN A 120 -1.42 2.39 12.01
N CYS A 121 -2.30 1.46 11.61
CA CYS A 121 -3.51 1.79 10.87
C CYS A 121 -4.78 1.41 11.64
N LYS A 122 -5.91 2.02 11.28
CA LYS A 122 -7.23 1.70 11.83
C LYS A 122 -7.84 0.49 11.13
N LEU A 123 -7.68 0.41 9.80
CA LEU A 123 -8.17 -0.67 8.94
C LEU A 123 -7.00 -1.27 8.17
N GLY A 124 -6.86 -2.59 8.21
CA GLY A 124 -5.94 -3.36 7.38
C GLY A 124 -6.71 -4.07 6.26
N ILE A 125 -6.32 -3.85 5.01
CA ILE A 125 -6.85 -4.56 3.85
C ILE A 125 -5.84 -5.61 3.41
N ALA A 126 -6.19 -6.90 3.48
CA ALA A 126 -5.29 -8.02 3.31
C ALA A 126 -5.63 -8.88 2.09
N ASN A 127 -4.63 -9.16 1.24
CA ASN A 127 -4.74 -10.18 0.22
C ASN A 127 -4.68 -11.58 0.86
N VAL A 128 -5.81 -12.30 0.93
CA VAL A 128 -5.87 -13.66 1.52
C VAL A 128 -5.27 -14.74 0.65
N ASP A 129 -5.08 -14.48 -0.65
CA ASP A 129 -4.45 -15.44 -1.56
C ASP A 129 -2.94 -15.53 -1.35
N ASP A 130 -2.35 -14.56 -0.63
CA ASP A 130 -0.95 -14.63 -0.23
C ASP A 130 -0.78 -15.56 0.97
N LYS A 131 0.00 -16.62 0.81
CA LYS A 131 0.22 -17.63 1.86
C LYS A 131 0.81 -17.10 3.17
N TYR A 132 1.42 -15.92 3.14
CA TYR A 132 2.03 -15.28 4.32
C TYR A 132 1.13 -14.20 4.95
N PHE A 133 -0.09 -14.02 4.44
CA PHE A 133 -0.97 -12.98 4.96
C PHE A 133 -1.17 -13.10 6.47
N LYS A 134 -1.41 -14.32 6.99
CA LYS A 134 -1.60 -14.56 8.43
C LYS A 134 -0.36 -14.20 9.25
N ASP A 135 0.83 -14.44 8.71
CA ASP A 135 2.09 -14.09 9.37
C ASP A 135 2.29 -12.57 9.42
N VAL A 136 2.00 -11.87 8.33
CA VAL A 136 2.13 -10.41 8.23
C VAL A 136 1.17 -9.70 9.18
N PHE A 137 -0.04 -10.21 9.34
CA PHE A 137 -1.05 -9.64 10.23
C PHE A 137 -0.97 -10.14 11.68
N LYS A 138 -0.02 -11.01 12.00
CA LYS A 138 0.18 -11.51 13.35
C LYS A 138 0.50 -10.36 14.32
N GLY A 139 -0.37 -10.19 15.33
CA GLY A 139 -0.25 -9.11 16.32
C GLY A 139 -0.62 -7.72 15.77
N SER A 140 -1.37 -7.65 14.67
CA SER A 140 -2.03 -6.41 14.25
C SER A 140 -3.06 -5.96 15.29
N THR A 141 -3.30 -4.65 15.36
CA THR A 141 -4.26 -4.03 16.28
C THR A 141 -5.44 -3.39 15.54
N CYS A 142 -5.40 -3.39 14.21
CA CYS A 142 -6.43 -2.82 13.36
C CYS A 142 -7.58 -3.82 13.09
N LYS A 143 -8.75 -3.31 12.68
CA LYS A 143 -9.76 -4.11 12.00
C LYS A 143 -9.14 -4.66 10.71
N ILE A 144 -9.48 -5.90 10.34
CA ILE A 144 -8.97 -6.51 9.10
C ILE A 144 -10.16 -6.77 8.19
N GLU A 145 -10.02 -6.36 6.94
CA GLU A 145 -10.87 -6.72 5.81
C GLU A 145 -10.01 -7.38 4.74
N THR A 146 -10.56 -8.32 4.02
CA THR A 146 -9.80 -9.19 3.13
C THR A 146 -10.30 -9.11 1.69
N PHE A 147 -9.37 -9.26 0.75
CA PHE A 147 -9.71 -9.41 -0.67
C PHE A 147 -8.92 -10.56 -1.29
N GLY A 148 -9.43 -11.10 -2.39
CA GLY A 148 -8.78 -12.17 -3.13
C GLY A 148 -9.70 -12.94 -4.06
N PHE A 149 -9.21 -14.04 -4.59
CA PHE A 149 -10.01 -15.04 -5.33
C PHE A 149 -10.53 -16.13 -4.41
N SER A 150 -9.93 -16.31 -3.26
CA SER A 150 -10.34 -17.28 -2.25
C SER A 150 -11.79 -17.07 -1.83
N PRO A 151 -12.57 -18.17 -1.63
CA PRO A 151 -13.92 -18.07 -1.07
C PRO A 151 -13.95 -17.49 0.35
N GLU A 152 -12.81 -17.42 1.04
CA GLU A 152 -12.68 -16.85 2.39
C GLU A 152 -12.50 -15.32 2.40
N ALA A 153 -12.36 -14.68 1.22
CA ALA A 153 -12.21 -13.23 1.12
C ALA A 153 -13.53 -12.51 1.39
N ASP A 154 -13.48 -11.43 2.18
CA ASP A 154 -14.64 -10.54 2.40
C ASP A 154 -15.07 -9.84 1.10
N LEU A 155 -14.10 -9.44 0.27
CA LEU A 155 -14.32 -8.97 -1.10
C LEU A 155 -13.67 -9.94 -2.08
N ARG A 156 -14.48 -10.71 -2.79
CA ARG A 156 -14.01 -11.78 -3.67
C ARG A 156 -14.13 -11.40 -5.14
N ALA A 157 -13.06 -11.62 -5.89
CA ALA A 157 -13.09 -11.57 -7.35
C ALA A 157 -13.41 -12.97 -7.92
N GLU A 158 -14.37 -13.04 -8.84
CA GLU A 158 -14.77 -14.25 -9.53
C GLU A 158 -14.67 -14.06 -11.05
N ASP A 159 -14.55 -15.16 -11.79
CA ASP A 159 -14.55 -15.18 -13.27
C ASP A 159 -13.54 -14.21 -13.92
N ALA A 160 -12.39 -14.02 -13.29
CA ALA A 160 -11.37 -13.13 -13.82
C ALA A 160 -10.84 -13.60 -15.17
N LYS A 161 -10.91 -12.75 -16.18
CA LYS A 161 -10.49 -13.02 -17.57
C LYS A 161 -9.70 -11.85 -18.11
N LEU A 162 -8.64 -12.16 -18.84
CA LEU A 162 -7.96 -11.16 -19.66
C LEU A 162 -8.89 -10.75 -20.81
N VAL A 163 -9.06 -9.46 -20.98
CA VAL A 163 -9.81 -8.86 -22.08
C VAL A 163 -8.90 -7.91 -22.82
N GLY A 164 -8.95 -7.93 -24.14
CA GLY A 164 -8.10 -7.09 -24.96
C GLY A 164 -8.72 -6.79 -26.33
N GLY A 165 -8.26 -5.70 -26.93
CA GLY A 165 -8.66 -5.25 -28.27
C GLY A 165 -7.54 -4.41 -28.88
N LYS A 166 -7.80 -3.76 -30.04
CA LYS A 166 -6.84 -2.83 -30.63
C LYS A 166 -6.56 -1.68 -29.67
N GLY A 167 -5.35 -1.69 -29.07
CA GLY A 167 -4.85 -0.61 -28.23
C GLY A 167 -5.17 -0.67 -26.74
N TYR A 168 -5.80 -1.74 -26.23
CA TYR A 168 -5.98 -1.91 -24.80
C TYR A 168 -5.84 -3.37 -24.34
N LEU A 169 -5.39 -3.54 -23.12
CA LEU A 169 -5.38 -4.80 -22.37
C LEU A 169 -5.98 -4.53 -21.00
N GLY A 170 -6.92 -5.35 -20.57
CA GLY A 170 -7.61 -5.21 -19.29
C GLY A 170 -7.95 -6.55 -18.67
N ILE A 171 -8.62 -6.49 -17.53
CA ILE A 171 -9.14 -7.65 -16.81
C ILE A 171 -10.63 -7.40 -16.57
N SER A 172 -11.47 -8.38 -16.90
CA SER A 172 -12.87 -8.43 -16.53
C SER A 172 -13.04 -9.41 -15.38
N TYR A 173 -13.83 -9.06 -14.38
CA TYR A 173 -14.14 -9.92 -13.23
C TYR A 173 -15.46 -9.50 -12.60
N HIS A 174 -16.05 -10.38 -11.79
CA HIS A 174 -17.17 -10.06 -10.92
C HIS A 174 -16.68 -9.90 -9.48
N LEU A 175 -17.22 -8.93 -8.75
CA LEU A 175 -16.95 -8.74 -7.31
C LEU A 175 -18.15 -9.22 -6.51
N ARG A 176 -17.88 -9.91 -5.40
CA ARG A 176 -18.86 -10.31 -4.39
C ARG A 176 -18.37 -9.98 -2.99
N GLY A 177 -19.29 -9.67 -2.09
CA GLY A 177 -19.04 -9.45 -0.67
C GLY A 177 -19.30 -8.03 -0.22
N LEU A 178 -18.38 -7.33 0.44
CA LEU A 178 -18.57 -6.04 1.12
C LEU A 178 -19.34 -4.94 0.36
N LEU A 179 -19.59 -5.12 -0.93
CA LEU A 179 -20.28 -4.15 -1.79
C LEU A 179 -21.70 -4.60 -2.19
N ASP A 180 -22.21 -5.70 -1.63
CA ASP A 180 -23.55 -6.22 -1.86
C ASP A 180 -24.59 -5.52 -0.96
#